data_eb424868e2d20a2344fa2093269c70fc
#
_entry.id   eb424868e2d20a2344fa2093269c70fc
#
_cell.length_a   1.000
_cell.length_b   1.000
_cell.length_c   1.000
_cell.angle_alpha   90.00
_cell.angle_beta   90.00
_cell.angle_gamma   90.00
#
_symmetry.space_group_name_H-M   'P 1'
#
loop_
_entity.id
_entity.type
_entity.pdbx_description
1 polymer ?
#
loop_
_entity_poly.entity_id
_entity_poly.type
_entity_poly.pdbx_seq_one_letter_code
_entity_poly.pdbx_strand_id
1 'polypeptide(L)'
;CKDTGYIDQRKCHCFENRITQLLYHQSNLSGSLEQENFHTLSYEYFSGPALQDYKKAVDISKGFVSSFDENYRNLLFMGTVGTGKTFLSNCIAKALIDTSHSVIYFSAAELFDTFAKYVFGKDKDALDHFYKDLYHCDLVIVDDLGTELGSSFVTSSFFSFLNERQLMKKSTLITTNLDLKGLQDKYSDRICSRIIGNFEICVLTGPD
;
A
#
# COMPACT_ATOMS: atom_id res chain seq x y z
N CYS A 1 -20.92 -16.77 10.48
CA CYS A 1 -21.38 -17.31 9.18
C CYS A 1 -21.46 -18.84 9.16
N LYS A 2 -21.08 -19.53 10.23
CA LYS A 2 -21.05 -21.01 10.30
C LYS A 2 -20.36 -21.64 9.08
N ASP A 3 -19.23 -21.06 8.66
CA ASP A 3 -18.41 -21.45 7.50
C ASP A 3 -19.09 -21.35 6.12
N THR A 4 -20.27 -20.74 6.03
CA THR A 4 -20.94 -20.52 4.73
C THR A 4 -20.35 -19.35 3.93
N GLY A 5 -19.51 -18.52 4.56
CA GLY A 5 -18.97 -17.31 3.95
C GLY A 5 -19.96 -16.14 3.88
N TYR A 6 -21.22 -16.32 4.32
CA TYR A 6 -22.24 -15.28 4.23
C TYR A 6 -23.04 -15.16 5.54
N ILE A 7 -23.48 -13.92 5.84
CA ILE A 7 -24.42 -13.58 6.90
C ILE A 7 -25.45 -12.64 6.26
N ASP A 8 -26.73 -13.02 6.30
CA ASP A 8 -27.84 -12.23 5.73
C ASP A 8 -27.60 -11.74 4.29
N GLN A 9 -27.11 -12.64 3.42
CA GLN A 9 -26.73 -12.40 2.02
C GLN A 9 -25.54 -11.44 1.82
N ARG A 10 -24.86 -11.02 2.88
CA ARG A 10 -23.61 -10.28 2.80
C ARG A 10 -22.43 -11.20 3.02
N LYS A 11 -21.33 -10.96 2.32
CA LYS A 11 -20.06 -11.66 2.56
C LYS A 11 -19.70 -11.49 4.04
N CYS A 12 -19.40 -12.59 4.73
CA CYS A 12 -18.93 -12.48 6.09
C CYS A 12 -17.43 -12.14 6.08
N HIS A 13 -17.01 -11.53 7.14
CA HIS A 13 -15.63 -11.13 7.37
C HIS A 13 -14.60 -12.27 7.18
N CYS A 14 -14.91 -13.51 7.56
CA CYS A 14 -14.03 -14.66 7.33
C CYS A 14 -13.87 -15.02 5.84
N PHE A 15 -14.88 -14.74 5.01
CA PHE A 15 -14.81 -14.93 3.57
C PHE A 15 -14.00 -13.81 2.90
N GLU A 16 -14.20 -12.57 3.34
CA GLU A 16 -13.42 -11.42 2.88
C GLU A 16 -11.94 -11.59 3.23
N ASN A 17 -11.63 -12.01 4.46
CA ASN A 17 -10.26 -12.32 4.87
C ASN A 17 -9.62 -13.43 4.03
N ARG A 18 -10.38 -14.47 3.69
CA ARG A 18 -9.84 -15.56 2.88
C ARG A 18 -9.57 -15.14 1.44
N ILE A 19 -10.40 -14.27 0.88
CA ILE A 19 -10.13 -13.65 -0.43
C ILE A 19 -8.90 -12.75 -0.36
N THR A 20 -8.78 -11.93 0.69
CA THR A 20 -7.62 -11.05 0.90
C THR A 20 -6.34 -11.85 1.05
N GLN A 21 -6.36 -12.94 1.83
CA GLN A 21 -5.23 -13.86 1.93
C GLN A 21 -4.89 -14.50 0.59
N LEU A 22 -5.88 -14.86 -0.23
CA LEU A 22 -5.66 -15.42 -1.56
C LEU A 22 -5.05 -14.38 -2.53
N LEU A 23 -5.53 -13.15 -2.50
CA LEU A 23 -4.98 -12.03 -3.30
C LEU A 23 -3.55 -11.69 -2.84
N TYR A 24 -3.31 -11.75 -1.54
CA TYR A 24 -1.99 -11.56 -0.96
C TYR A 24 -1.04 -12.72 -1.29
N HIS A 25 -1.52 -13.97 -1.29
CA HIS A 25 -0.76 -15.15 -1.72
C HIS A 25 -0.37 -15.11 -3.21
N GLN A 26 -1.19 -14.50 -4.06
CA GLN A 26 -0.87 -14.31 -5.47
C GLN A 26 0.26 -13.30 -5.69
N SER A 27 0.52 -12.40 -4.72
CA SER A 27 1.58 -11.39 -4.78
C SER A 27 2.97 -11.88 -4.32
N ASN A 28 3.21 -13.19 -4.15
CA ASN A 28 4.47 -13.81 -3.67
C ASN A 28 4.98 -13.34 -2.28
N LEU A 29 4.16 -12.66 -1.50
CA LEU A 29 4.55 -12.01 -0.24
C LEU A 29 4.21 -12.81 1.03
N SER A 30 3.50 -13.94 0.89
CA SER A 30 3.07 -14.73 2.06
C SER A 30 4.21 -15.22 2.96
N GLY A 31 5.41 -15.43 2.41
CA GLY A 31 6.59 -15.83 3.18
C GLY A 31 7.26 -14.68 3.92
N SER A 32 7.19 -13.46 3.40
CA SER A 32 7.84 -12.29 4.01
C SER A 32 7.06 -11.73 5.21
N LEU A 33 5.73 -11.80 5.24
CA LEU A 33 4.92 -11.30 6.35
C LEU A 33 5.15 -12.02 7.68
N GLU A 34 5.45 -13.31 7.63
CA GLU A 34 5.81 -14.09 8.84
C GLU A 34 7.14 -13.58 9.44
N GLN A 35 8.04 -13.10 8.59
CA GLN A 35 9.38 -12.64 8.96
C GLN A 35 9.45 -11.12 9.14
N GLU A 36 8.62 -10.36 8.46
CA GLU A 36 8.62 -8.89 8.44
C GLU A 36 7.36 -8.34 9.12
N ASN A 37 7.41 -8.21 10.43
CA ASN A 37 6.33 -7.71 11.26
C ASN A 37 6.88 -6.88 12.44
N PHE A 38 6.01 -6.20 13.21
CA PHE A 38 6.45 -5.37 14.33
C PHE A 38 7.12 -6.14 15.47
N HIS A 39 6.97 -7.47 15.56
CA HIS A 39 7.66 -8.29 16.58
C HIS A 39 9.10 -8.60 16.20
N THR A 40 9.38 -8.69 14.90
CA THR A 40 10.72 -8.98 14.36
C THR A 40 11.53 -7.71 14.05
N LEU A 41 10.91 -6.51 14.26
CA LEU A 41 11.53 -5.24 13.99
C LEU A 41 12.78 -5.05 14.84
N SER A 42 13.92 -4.76 14.18
CA SER A 42 15.20 -4.44 14.84
C SER A 42 15.66 -3.04 14.46
N TYR A 43 16.29 -2.37 15.40
CA TYR A 43 16.92 -1.06 15.20
C TYR A 43 18.45 -1.17 14.97
N GLU A 44 19.00 -2.38 15.02
CA GLU A 44 20.47 -2.62 14.97
C GLU A 44 21.12 -2.17 13.66
N TYR A 45 20.34 -2.08 12.60
CA TYR A 45 20.80 -1.67 11.28
C TYR A 45 20.89 -0.15 11.11
N PHE A 46 20.48 0.63 12.10
CA PHE A 46 20.41 2.08 12.02
C PHE A 46 21.22 2.74 13.14
N SER A 47 21.85 3.87 12.84
CA SER A 47 22.62 4.67 13.81
C SER A 47 22.37 6.18 13.59
N GLY A 48 22.76 7.00 14.54
CA GLY A 48 22.71 8.45 14.42
C GLY A 48 21.35 9.03 14.01
N PRO A 49 21.32 9.97 13.05
CA PRO A 49 20.06 10.57 12.55
C PRO A 49 19.13 9.55 11.89
N ALA A 50 19.66 8.58 11.13
CA ALA A 50 18.88 7.56 10.46
C ALA A 50 18.07 6.71 11.46
N LEU A 51 18.63 6.41 12.63
CA LEU A 51 17.90 5.70 13.69
C LEU A 51 16.73 6.54 14.22
N GLN A 52 16.90 7.85 14.35
CA GLN A 52 15.82 8.72 14.82
C GLN A 52 14.68 8.80 13.79
N ASP A 53 14.99 8.93 12.52
CA ASP A 53 14.00 8.97 11.45
C ASP A 53 13.27 7.63 11.34
N TYR A 54 13.99 6.51 11.46
CA TYR A 54 13.37 5.18 11.46
C TYR A 54 12.46 4.96 12.67
N LYS A 55 12.85 5.40 13.87
CA LYS A 55 11.99 5.32 15.07
C LYS A 55 10.71 6.12 14.89
N LYS A 56 10.79 7.34 14.33
CA LYS A 56 9.60 8.15 14.02
C LYS A 56 8.69 7.44 13.02
N ALA A 57 9.26 6.85 11.96
CA ALA A 57 8.47 6.11 10.99
C ALA A 57 7.80 4.87 11.60
N VAL A 58 8.46 4.18 12.53
CA VAL A 58 7.87 3.07 13.31
C VAL A 58 6.71 3.56 14.17
N ASP A 59 6.87 4.69 14.88
CA ASP A 59 5.82 5.24 15.73
C ASP A 59 4.61 5.70 14.89
N ILE A 60 4.83 6.34 13.74
CA ILE A 60 3.78 6.70 12.79
C ILE A 60 3.08 5.44 12.26
N SER A 61 3.84 4.40 11.92
CA SER A 61 3.29 3.12 11.44
C SER A 61 2.40 2.45 12.48
N LYS A 62 2.83 2.40 13.73
CA LYS A 62 2.03 1.88 14.85
C LYS A 62 0.80 2.72 15.13
N GLY A 63 0.94 4.06 15.09
CA GLY A 63 -0.16 5.00 15.22
C GLY A 63 -1.17 4.88 14.08
N PHE A 64 -0.72 4.63 12.85
CA PHE A 64 -1.57 4.36 11.69
C PHE A 64 -2.43 3.10 11.91
N VAL A 65 -1.82 2.00 12.34
CA VAL A 65 -2.53 0.75 12.63
C VAL A 65 -3.50 0.90 13.80
N SER A 66 -3.08 1.52 14.90
CA SER A 66 -3.91 1.63 16.11
C SER A 66 -5.14 2.51 15.95
N SER A 67 -5.10 3.49 15.03
CA SER A 67 -6.21 4.41 14.75
C SER A 67 -6.90 4.15 13.40
N PHE A 68 -6.66 3.00 12.80
CA PHE A 68 -7.07 2.71 11.41
C PHE A 68 -8.58 2.79 11.20
N ASP A 69 -9.37 2.28 12.13
CA ASP A 69 -10.84 2.30 12.08
C ASP A 69 -11.44 3.68 12.37
N GLU A 70 -10.71 4.52 13.10
CA GLU A 70 -11.21 5.82 13.56
C GLU A 70 -10.84 6.95 12.59
N ASN A 71 -9.66 6.83 11.95
CA ASN A 71 -9.07 7.92 11.18
C ASN A 71 -8.65 7.48 9.78
N TYR A 72 -9.30 8.05 8.76
CA TYR A 72 -8.82 7.91 7.39
C TYR A 72 -7.48 8.64 7.23
N ARG A 73 -6.44 7.92 6.88
CA ARG A 73 -5.08 8.43 6.63
C ARG A 73 -4.44 7.69 5.47
N ASN A 74 -3.52 8.38 4.78
CA ASN A 74 -2.63 7.76 3.81
C ASN A 74 -1.19 7.96 4.26
N LEU A 75 -0.29 7.04 3.93
CA LEU A 75 1.13 7.13 4.25
C LEU A 75 1.98 7.13 2.99
N LEU A 76 3.05 7.94 2.99
CA LEU A 76 4.11 7.90 2.00
C LEU A 76 5.45 7.72 2.71
N PHE A 77 6.12 6.60 2.46
CA PHE A 77 7.50 6.38 2.87
C PHE A 77 8.45 6.74 1.71
N MET A 78 9.29 7.73 1.95
CA MET A 78 10.30 8.22 1.01
C MET A 78 11.69 7.96 1.57
N GLY A 79 12.64 7.59 0.70
CA GLY A 79 14.04 7.41 1.10
C GLY A 79 14.79 6.49 0.15
N THR A 80 16.09 6.47 0.25
CA THR A 80 16.95 5.63 -0.58
C THR A 80 16.69 4.13 -0.36
N VAL A 81 17.29 3.28 -1.19
CA VAL A 81 17.23 1.82 -1.05
C VAL A 81 17.83 1.40 0.29
N GLY A 82 17.25 0.38 0.93
CA GLY A 82 17.75 -0.17 2.19
C GLY A 82 17.34 0.57 3.46
N THR A 83 16.49 1.60 3.37
CA THR A 83 16.02 2.38 4.54
C THR A 83 14.86 1.75 5.32
N GLY A 84 14.43 0.54 4.97
CA GLY A 84 13.38 -0.20 5.69
C GLY A 84 11.94 0.13 5.30
N LYS A 85 11.69 0.86 4.18
CA LYS A 85 10.34 1.20 3.71
C LYS A 85 9.45 -0.02 3.51
N THR A 86 9.89 -0.97 2.71
CA THR A 86 9.19 -2.22 2.42
C THR A 86 8.93 -3.03 3.69
N PHE A 87 9.92 -3.11 4.59
CA PHE A 87 9.76 -3.76 5.89
C PHE A 87 8.64 -3.14 6.73
N LEU A 88 8.59 -1.81 6.84
CA LEU A 88 7.52 -1.12 7.56
C LEU A 88 6.15 -1.30 6.88
N SER A 89 6.11 -1.32 5.55
CA SER A 89 4.88 -1.60 4.79
C SER A 89 4.36 -3.01 5.10
N ASN A 90 5.23 -4.00 5.19
CA ASN A 90 4.89 -5.37 5.56
C ASN A 90 4.45 -5.47 7.02
N CYS A 91 5.09 -4.74 7.94
CA CYS A 91 4.63 -4.64 9.34
C CYS A 91 3.19 -4.13 9.45
N ILE A 92 2.87 -3.06 8.71
CA ILE A 92 1.51 -2.48 8.67
C ILE A 92 0.53 -3.48 8.05
N ALA A 93 0.89 -4.08 6.90
CA ALA A 93 0.06 -5.08 6.23
C ALA A 93 -0.29 -6.24 7.16
N LYS A 94 0.72 -6.84 7.81
CA LYS A 94 0.53 -7.95 8.75
C LYS A 94 -0.39 -7.58 9.90
N ALA A 95 -0.15 -6.44 10.54
CA ALA A 95 -0.94 -6.01 11.69
C ALA A 95 -2.41 -5.75 11.31
N LEU A 96 -2.69 -5.19 10.13
CA LEU A 96 -4.05 -4.95 9.65
C LEU A 96 -4.74 -6.26 9.21
N ILE A 97 -4.02 -7.18 8.58
CA ILE A 97 -4.55 -8.52 8.24
C ILE A 97 -4.92 -9.29 9.50
N ASP A 98 -4.08 -9.24 10.54
CA ASP A 98 -4.34 -9.92 11.82
C ASP A 98 -5.58 -9.36 12.55
N THR A 99 -5.90 -8.09 12.32
CA THR A 99 -7.14 -7.45 12.80
C THR A 99 -8.28 -7.52 11.78
N SER A 100 -8.09 -8.32 10.74
CA SER A 100 -9.12 -8.68 9.78
C SER A 100 -9.49 -7.61 8.76
N HIS A 101 -8.60 -6.66 8.51
CA HIS A 101 -8.77 -5.69 7.43
C HIS A 101 -8.34 -6.29 6.09
N SER A 102 -8.98 -5.82 5.04
CA SER A 102 -8.62 -6.18 3.66
C SER A 102 -7.42 -5.36 3.19
N VAL A 103 -6.32 -6.05 2.89
CA VAL A 103 -5.08 -5.43 2.41
C VAL A 103 -4.69 -6.00 1.05
N ILE A 104 -4.43 -5.14 0.09
CA ILE A 104 -3.89 -5.52 -1.22
C ILE A 104 -2.52 -4.87 -1.37
N TYR A 105 -1.53 -5.67 -1.76
CA TYR A 105 -0.14 -5.24 -1.93
C TYR A 105 0.31 -5.43 -3.37
N PHE A 106 0.89 -4.38 -3.95
CA PHE A 106 1.48 -4.39 -5.27
C PHE A 106 2.85 -3.71 -5.26
N SER A 107 3.76 -4.20 -6.08
CA SER A 107 4.77 -3.30 -6.64
C SER A 107 4.11 -2.32 -7.61
N ALA A 108 4.70 -1.15 -7.80
CA ALA A 108 4.16 -0.17 -8.76
C ALA A 108 4.02 -0.76 -10.17
N ALA A 109 5.01 -1.55 -10.60
CA ALA A 109 4.98 -2.22 -11.91
C ALA A 109 3.76 -3.16 -12.06
N GLU A 110 3.50 -4.01 -11.05
CA GLU A 110 2.35 -4.93 -11.07
C GLU A 110 1.01 -4.19 -11.06
N LEU A 111 0.91 -3.09 -10.31
CA LEU A 111 -0.30 -2.26 -10.28
C LEU A 111 -0.63 -1.71 -11.67
N PHE A 112 0.37 -1.12 -12.34
CA PHE A 112 0.17 -0.52 -13.66
C PHE A 112 -0.04 -1.56 -14.76
N ASP A 113 0.62 -2.71 -14.67
CA ASP A 113 0.35 -3.86 -15.55
C ASP A 113 -1.10 -4.35 -15.38
N THR A 114 -1.60 -4.36 -14.16
CA THR A 114 -3.00 -4.73 -13.88
C THR A 114 -3.97 -3.72 -14.47
N PHE A 115 -3.69 -2.43 -14.35
CA PHE A 115 -4.48 -1.39 -15.01
C PHE A 115 -4.48 -1.54 -16.53
N ALA A 116 -3.32 -1.82 -17.12
CA ALA A 116 -3.20 -2.04 -18.56
C ALA A 116 -4.00 -3.26 -19.02
N LYS A 117 -3.92 -4.37 -18.29
CA LYS A 117 -4.71 -5.59 -18.59
C LYS A 117 -6.21 -5.31 -18.49
N TYR A 118 -6.65 -4.51 -17.53
CA TYR A 118 -8.06 -4.13 -17.39
C TYR A 118 -8.55 -3.27 -18.57
N VAL A 119 -7.78 -2.27 -18.95
CA VAL A 119 -8.19 -1.34 -20.02
C VAL A 119 -8.09 -1.97 -21.40
N PHE A 120 -7.02 -2.71 -21.68
CA PHE A 120 -6.70 -3.24 -23.02
C PHE A 120 -6.93 -4.75 -23.16
N GLY A 121 -7.18 -5.46 -22.06
CA GLY A 121 -7.42 -6.89 -22.06
C GLY A 121 -8.79 -7.27 -22.62
N LYS A 122 -8.92 -8.55 -23.01
CA LYS A 122 -10.16 -9.10 -23.60
C LYS A 122 -11.09 -9.74 -22.56
N ASP A 123 -10.56 -10.14 -21.41
CA ASP A 123 -11.32 -10.84 -20.37
C ASP A 123 -11.69 -9.85 -19.24
N LYS A 124 -12.81 -9.17 -19.46
CA LYS A 124 -13.24 -8.10 -18.55
C LYS A 124 -13.91 -8.61 -17.28
N ASP A 125 -14.64 -9.72 -17.35
CA ASP A 125 -15.48 -10.18 -16.23
C ASP A 125 -14.65 -10.59 -15.00
N ALA A 126 -13.54 -11.31 -15.20
CA ALA A 126 -12.63 -11.67 -14.10
C ALA A 126 -11.89 -10.46 -13.52
N LEU A 127 -11.57 -9.48 -14.38
CA LEU A 127 -10.88 -8.26 -13.99
C LEU A 127 -11.80 -7.25 -13.30
N ASP A 128 -13.11 -7.23 -13.60
CA ASP A 128 -14.09 -6.33 -12.98
C ASP A 128 -14.22 -6.57 -11.46
N HIS A 129 -14.21 -7.83 -11.02
CA HIS A 129 -14.24 -8.17 -9.59
C HIS A 129 -12.97 -7.70 -8.89
N PHE A 130 -11.82 -7.98 -9.49
CA PHE A 130 -10.54 -7.57 -8.93
C PHE A 130 -10.41 -6.02 -8.89
N TYR A 131 -10.87 -5.34 -9.91
CA TYR A 131 -10.87 -3.87 -9.97
C TYR A 131 -11.75 -3.27 -8.86
N LYS A 132 -12.92 -3.86 -8.62
CA LYS A 132 -13.78 -3.49 -7.48
C LYS A 132 -13.07 -3.71 -6.15
N ASP A 133 -12.45 -4.88 -5.96
CA ASP A 133 -11.74 -5.19 -4.72
C ASP A 133 -10.58 -4.22 -4.48
N LEU A 134 -9.83 -3.84 -5.52
CA LEU A 134 -8.75 -2.86 -5.44
C LEU A 134 -9.21 -1.49 -4.93
N TYR A 135 -10.39 -1.04 -5.36
CA TYR A 135 -10.93 0.26 -4.91
C TYR A 135 -11.62 0.18 -3.53
N HIS A 136 -12.16 -0.97 -3.15
CA HIS A 136 -12.96 -1.13 -1.93
C HIS A 136 -12.19 -1.71 -0.74
N CYS A 137 -11.03 -2.36 -0.95
CA CYS A 137 -10.24 -2.89 0.15
C CYS A 137 -9.81 -1.77 1.11
N ASP A 138 -9.58 -2.10 2.37
CA ASP A 138 -9.32 -1.11 3.41
C ASP A 138 -7.97 -0.44 3.22
N LEU A 139 -6.94 -1.19 2.85
CA LEU A 139 -5.61 -0.66 2.53
C LEU A 139 -5.10 -1.20 1.19
N VAL A 140 -4.60 -0.30 0.32
CA VAL A 140 -3.72 -0.67 -0.78
C VAL A 140 -2.30 -0.20 -0.47
N ILE A 141 -1.34 -1.08 -0.65
CA ILE A 141 0.09 -0.78 -0.58
C ILE A 141 0.65 -0.78 -2.00
N VAL A 142 1.29 0.33 -2.39
CA VAL A 142 1.99 0.49 -3.66
C VAL A 142 3.48 0.64 -3.35
N ASP A 143 4.22 -0.44 -3.52
CA ASP A 143 5.64 -0.49 -3.18
C ASP A 143 6.51 -0.08 -4.38
N ASP A 144 7.61 0.60 -4.08
CA ASP A 144 8.60 1.08 -5.07
C ASP A 144 8.02 1.93 -6.22
N LEU A 145 7.12 2.86 -5.87
CA LEU A 145 6.59 3.82 -6.83
C LEU A 145 7.75 4.62 -7.47
N GLY A 146 7.78 4.62 -8.79
CA GLY A 146 8.84 5.28 -9.55
C GLY A 146 9.77 4.32 -10.29
N THR A 147 9.62 3.02 -10.14
CA THR A 147 10.41 2.01 -10.86
C THR A 147 9.80 1.59 -12.20
N GLU A 148 8.50 1.81 -12.39
CA GLU A 148 7.79 1.50 -13.62
C GLU A 148 8.15 2.45 -14.78
N LEU A 149 7.88 2.02 -16.00
CA LEU A 149 8.06 2.86 -17.20
C LEU A 149 7.02 3.99 -17.23
N GLY A 150 7.48 5.22 -17.29
CA GLY A 150 6.62 6.40 -17.37
C GLY A 150 5.83 6.45 -18.69
N SER A 151 4.52 6.70 -18.62
CA SER A 151 3.65 6.95 -19.75
C SER A 151 2.46 7.81 -19.33
N SER A 152 1.79 8.45 -20.31
CA SER A 152 0.54 9.18 -20.03
C SER A 152 -0.55 8.27 -19.47
N PHE A 153 -0.56 7.00 -19.85
CA PHE A 153 -1.47 5.99 -19.31
C PHE A 153 -1.21 5.75 -17.82
N VAL A 154 0.05 5.53 -17.42
CA VAL A 154 0.46 5.35 -16.02
C VAL A 154 0.04 6.56 -15.18
N THR A 155 0.37 7.77 -15.63
CA THR A 155 0.02 9.01 -14.92
C THR A 155 -1.49 9.18 -14.76
N SER A 156 -2.28 8.96 -15.83
CA SER A 156 -3.74 9.11 -15.77
C SER A 156 -4.40 8.03 -14.91
N SER A 157 -3.97 6.78 -15.02
CA SER A 157 -4.49 5.67 -14.24
C SER A 157 -4.20 5.83 -12.75
N PHE A 158 -2.97 6.26 -12.41
CA PHE A 158 -2.58 6.51 -11.03
C PHE A 158 -3.35 7.69 -10.41
N PHE A 159 -3.54 8.76 -11.18
CA PHE A 159 -4.36 9.88 -10.73
C PHE A 159 -5.80 9.45 -10.42
N SER A 160 -6.42 8.69 -11.32
CA SER A 160 -7.77 8.16 -11.12
C SER A 160 -7.85 7.23 -9.92
N PHE A 161 -6.88 6.33 -9.78
CA PHE A 161 -6.78 5.43 -8.64
C PHE A 161 -6.72 6.17 -7.29
N LEU A 162 -5.80 7.12 -7.14
CA LEU A 162 -5.68 7.91 -5.92
C LEU A 162 -6.94 8.72 -5.63
N ASN A 163 -7.57 9.29 -6.67
CA ASN A 163 -8.79 10.08 -6.53
C ASN A 163 -9.96 9.25 -6.02
N GLU A 164 -10.21 8.08 -6.63
CA GLU A 164 -11.32 7.21 -6.25
C GLU A 164 -11.16 6.70 -4.81
N ARG A 165 -9.97 6.21 -4.44
CA ARG A 165 -9.72 5.74 -3.07
C ARG A 165 -9.87 6.86 -2.05
N GLN A 166 -9.43 8.08 -2.36
CA GLN A 166 -9.62 9.25 -1.51
C GLN A 166 -11.11 9.59 -1.34
N LEU A 167 -11.89 9.58 -2.40
CA LEU A 167 -13.36 9.82 -2.35
C LEU A 167 -14.07 8.77 -1.49
N MET A 168 -13.62 7.52 -1.57
CA MET A 168 -14.15 6.41 -0.76
C MET A 168 -13.59 6.37 0.66
N LYS A 169 -12.66 7.27 1.03
CA LYS A 169 -11.93 7.27 2.30
C LYS A 169 -11.26 5.91 2.58
N LYS A 170 -10.67 5.30 1.56
CA LYS A 170 -9.91 4.06 1.65
C LYS A 170 -8.42 4.37 1.66
N SER A 171 -7.72 3.84 2.66
CA SER A 171 -6.32 4.15 2.92
C SER A 171 -5.39 3.60 1.86
N THR A 172 -4.37 4.40 1.52
CA THR A 172 -3.29 4.02 0.59
C THR A 172 -1.95 4.27 1.25
N LEU A 173 -1.07 3.28 1.19
CA LEU A 173 0.34 3.40 1.59
C LEU A 173 1.20 3.32 0.33
N ILE A 174 2.13 4.23 0.19
CA ILE A 174 3.05 4.27 -0.95
C ILE A 174 4.48 4.25 -0.41
N THR A 175 5.36 3.49 -1.04
CA THR A 175 6.80 3.64 -0.85
C THR A 175 7.46 4.14 -2.13
N THR A 176 8.53 4.91 -2.01
CA THR A 176 9.27 5.40 -3.16
C THR A 176 10.73 5.70 -2.82
N ASN A 177 11.61 5.51 -3.79
CA ASN A 177 13.00 5.95 -3.73
C ASN A 177 13.18 7.38 -4.30
N LEU A 178 12.13 7.96 -4.88
CA LEU A 178 12.15 9.32 -5.40
C LEU A 178 11.93 10.33 -4.28
N ASP A 179 12.56 11.49 -4.39
CA ASP A 179 12.20 12.67 -3.62
C ASP A 179 10.95 13.36 -4.22
N LEU A 180 10.46 14.41 -3.59
CA LEU A 180 9.27 15.13 -4.07
C LEU A 180 9.46 15.70 -5.48
N LYS A 181 10.68 16.13 -5.80
CA LYS A 181 11.01 16.62 -7.15
C LYS A 181 10.98 15.48 -8.16
N GLY A 182 11.58 14.36 -7.86
CA GLY A 182 11.54 13.16 -8.71
C GLY A 182 10.12 12.66 -8.96
N LEU A 183 9.26 12.71 -7.94
CA LEU A 183 7.83 12.41 -8.10
C LEU A 183 7.14 13.39 -9.03
N GLN A 184 7.42 14.69 -8.90
CA GLN A 184 6.85 15.74 -9.75
C GLN A 184 7.30 15.59 -11.20
N ASP A 185 8.59 15.35 -11.42
CA ASP A 185 9.16 15.17 -12.76
C ASP A 185 8.58 13.92 -13.45
N LYS A 186 8.27 12.86 -12.68
CA LYS A 186 7.77 11.59 -13.22
C LYS A 186 6.25 11.55 -13.43
N TYR A 187 5.46 12.09 -12.48
CA TYR A 187 4.00 11.84 -12.46
C TYR A 187 3.13 13.06 -12.76
N SER A 188 3.57 14.24 -12.63
CA SER A 188 2.87 15.50 -12.79
C SER A 188 2.55 16.23 -11.49
N ASP A 189 2.40 17.57 -11.60
CA ASP A 189 2.00 18.44 -10.49
C ASP A 189 0.69 18.02 -9.81
N ARG A 190 -0.25 17.49 -10.57
CA ARG A 190 -1.57 17.07 -10.06
C ARG A 190 -1.48 15.89 -9.08
N ILE A 191 -0.66 14.89 -9.41
CA ILE A 191 -0.43 13.73 -8.53
C ILE A 191 0.36 14.17 -7.32
N CYS A 192 1.43 14.95 -7.50
CA CYS A 192 2.23 15.45 -6.38
C CYS A 192 1.41 16.30 -5.41
N SER A 193 0.56 17.20 -5.92
CA SER A 193 -0.34 18.00 -5.09
C SER A 193 -1.29 17.13 -4.24
N ARG A 194 -1.80 16.03 -4.81
CA ARG A 194 -2.65 15.08 -4.07
C ARG A 194 -1.86 14.35 -2.99
N ILE A 195 -0.67 13.89 -3.31
CA ILE A 195 0.19 13.19 -2.35
C ILE A 195 0.55 14.14 -1.21
N ILE A 196 1.05 15.33 -1.50
CA ILE A 196 1.44 16.32 -0.49
C ILE A 196 0.24 16.74 0.39
N GLY A 197 -0.94 16.89 -0.21
CA GLY A 197 -2.14 17.36 0.50
C GLY A 197 -2.87 16.27 1.30
N ASN A 198 -2.66 14.98 1.01
CA ASN A 198 -3.49 13.92 1.57
C ASN A 198 -2.71 12.76 2.20
N PHE A 199 -1.38 12.77 2.13
CA PHE A 199 -0.53 11.73 2.70
C PHE A 199 0.31 12.29 3.84
N GLU A 200 0.44 11.53 4.89
CA GLU A 200 1.47 11.76 5.88
C GLU A 200 2.80 11.24 5.34
N ILE A 201 3.75 12.15 5.18
CA ILE A 201 5.03 11.87 4.53
C ILE A 201 6.07 11.54 5.60
N CYS A 202 6.65 10.36 5.51
CA CYS A 202 7.77 9.90 6.32
C CYS A 202 9.02 9.80 5.44
N VAL A 203 10.02 10.59 5.74
CA VAL A 203 11.32 10.51 5.07
C VAL A 203 12.24 9.62 5.90
N LEU A 204 12.72 8.54 5.29
CA LEU A 204 13.69 7.62 5.90
C LEU A 204 15.06 7.86 5.28
N THR A 205 16.02 8.20 6.12
CA THR A 205 17.42 8.32 5.73
C THR A 205 18.12 6.96 5.86
N GLY A 206 19.05 6.67 4.96
CA GLY A 206 19.84 5.44 5.01
C GLY A 206 20.84 5.44 6.16
N PRO A 207 21.34 4.26 6.56
CA PRO A 207 22.54 4.20 7.38
C PRO A 207 23.69 4.84 6.59
N ASP A 208 24.44 5.72 7.25
CA ASP A 208 25.67 6.33 6.72
C ASP A 208 26.76 5.27 6.49
#